data_c31cc4814af0a1fd22b1f1be74ba0c98
#
_entry.id   c31cc4814af0a1fd22b1f1be74ba0c98
#
_cell.length_a   1.000
_cell.length_b   1.000
_cell.length_c   1.000
_cell.angle_alpha   90.00
_cell.angle_beta   90.00
_cell.angle_gamma   90.00
#
_symmetry.space_group_name_H-M   'P 1'
#
loop_
_entity.id
_entity.type
_entity.pdbx_description
1 polymer ?
#
loop_
_entity_poly.entity_id
_entity_poly.type
_entity_poly.pdbx_seq_one_letter_code
_entity_poly.pdbx_strand_id
1 'polypeptide(L)'
;MKKIDIVDYIVSNTTLSRSQAIAATEAVVEAISKSLVKGESVFIRGFATIKAVTTAPKKARNISKGVTVSIPAKNTAKLVLSKELKERMNLKE
;
A
#
# COMPACT_ATOMS: atom_id res chain seq x y z
N MET A 1 -7.02 9.87 -7.01
CA MET A 1 -7.17 10.33 -5.62
C MET A 1 -5.81 10.64 -5.03
N LYS A 2 -5.69 11.81 -4.43
CA LYS A 2 -4.45 12.24 -3.76
C LYS A 2 -4.71 12.36 -2.26
N LYS A 3 -3.65 12.54 -1.49
CA LYS A 3 -3.77 12.69 -0.03
C LYS A 3 -4.72 13.84 0.34
N ILE A 4 -4.70 14.94 -0.40
CA ILE A 4 -5.59 16.07 -0.14
C ILE A 4 -7.06 15.68 -0.31
N ASP A 5 -7.37 14.80 -1.24
CA ASP A 5 -8.75 14.32 -1.45
C ASP A 5 -9.23 13.50 -0.27
N ILE A 6 -8.32 12.73 0.33
CA ILE A 6 -8.63 11.95 1.55
C ILE A 6 -8.92 12.90 2.70
N VAL A 7 -8.13 13.96 2.84
CA VAL A 7 -8.35 14.99 3.87
C VAL A 7 -9.72 15.65 3.67
N ASP A 8 -10.05 16.01 2.44
CA ASP A 8 -11.35 16.63 2.13
C ASP A 8 -12.50 15.70 2.48
N TYR A 9 -12.37 14.41 2.18
CA TYR A 9 -13.37 13.42 2.54
C TYR A 9 -13.56 13.31 4.05
N ILE A 10 -12.47 13.29 4.81
CA ILE A 10 -12.52 13.21 6.26
C ILE A 10 -13.22 14.43 6.84
N VAL A 11 -12.87 15.61 6.38
CA VAL A 11 -13.50 16.86 6.85
C VAL A 11 -15.00 16.85 6.58
N SER A 12 -15.40 16.36 5.40
CA SER A 12 -16.81 16.32 4.99
C SER A 12 -17.62 15.27 5.75
N ASN A 13 -17.00 14.20 6.20
CA ASN A 13 -17.72 13.03 6.74
C ASN A 13 -17.49 12.81 8.25
N THR A 14 -16.73 13.67 8.89
CA THR A 14 -16.46 13.58 10.33
C THR A 14 -16.55 14.98 10.95
N THR A 15 -16.41 15.05 12.27
CA THR A 15 -16.37 16.31 13.00
C THR A 15 -14.96 16.87 13.14
N LEU A 16 -13.98 16.23 12.50
CA LEU A 16 -12.59 16.65 12.60
C LEU A 16 -12.36 17.95 11.82
N SER A 17 -11.52 18.81 12.38
CA SER A 17 -11.06 20.00 11.66
C SER A 17 -10.10 19.58 10.56
N ARG A 18 -9.80 20.51 9.65
CA ARG A 18 -8.87 20.22 8.56
C ARG A 18 -7.47 19.85 9.07
N SER A 19 -6.98 20.55 10.08
CA SER A 19 -5.67 20.24 10.68
C SER A 19 -5.67 18.85 11.32
N GLN A 20 -6.77 18.50 12.00
CA GLN A 20 -6.90 17.17 12.59
C GLN A 20 -6.99 16.08 11.53
N ALA A 21 -7.70 16.34 10.44
CA ALA A 21 -7.82 15.40 9.31
C ALA A 21 -6.47 15.17 8.63
N ILE A 22 -5.68 16.21 8.44
CA ILE A 22 -4.33 16.10 7.90
C ILE A 22 -3.45 15.26 8.81
N ALA A 23 -3.46 15.54 10.10
CA ALA A 23 -2.67 14.79 11.09
C ALA A 23 -3.08 13.31 11.11
N ALA A 24 -4.38 13.02 11.07
CA ALA A 24 -4.90 11.66 11.07
C ALA A 24 -4.46 10.90 9.80
N THR A 25 -4.55 11.54 8.64
CA THR A 25 -4.15 10.95 7.37
C THR A 25 -2.66 10.62 7.37
N GLU A 26 -1.85 11.55 7.82
CA GLU A 26 -0.39 11.33 7.90
C GLU A 26 -0.04 10.24 8.91
N ALA A 27 -0.75 10.18 10.04
CA ALA A 27 -0.53 9.14 11.04
C ALA A 27 -0.83 7.75 10.49
N VAL A 28 -1.91 7.60 9.73
CA VAL A 28 -2.27 6.32 9.09
C VAL A 28 -1.18 5.89 8.10
N VAL A 29 -0.76 6.79 7.23
CA VAL A 29 0.29 6.51 6.25
C VAL A 29 1.59 6.13 6.94
N GLU A 30 1.97 6.86 7.98
CA GLU A 30 3.19 6.59 8.74
C GLU A 30 3.12 5.25 9.46
N ALA A 31 1.98 4.92 10.08
CA ALA A 31 1.81 3.65 10.76
C ALA A 31 1.97 2.47 9.81
N ILE A 32 1.35 2.56 8.63
CA ILE A 32 1.46 1.53 7.60
C ILE A 32 2.91 1.43 7.11
N SER A 33 3.54 2.57 6.84
CA SER A 33 4.92 2.61 6.35
C SER A 33 5.88 1.98 7.35
N LYS A 34 5.77 2.31 8.62
CA LYS A 34 6.63 1.75 9.68
C LYS A 34 6.46 0.25 9.82
N SER A 35 5.23 -0.24 9.72
CA SER A 35 4.95 -1.67 9.79
C SER A 35 5.63 -2.42 8.64
N LEU A 36 5.49 -1.90 7.43
CA LEU A 36 6.10 -2.51 6.25
C LEU A 36 7.62 -2.46 6.28
N VAL A 37 8.21 -1.39 6.81
CA VAL A 37 9.66 -1.28 6.97
C VAL A 37 10.19 -2.37 7.92
N LYS A 38 9.41 -2.72 8.95
CA LYS A 38 9.74 -3.80 9.87
C LYS A 38 9.49 -5.19 9.29
N GLY A 39 8.93 -5.29 8.10
CA GLY A 39 8.56 -6.56 7.49
C GLY A 39 7.24 -7.12 8.00
N GLU A 40 6.43 -6.33 8.65
CA GLU A 40 5.13 -6.73 9.17
C GLU A 40 4.03 -6.37 8.16
N SER A 41 3.13 -7.31 7.91
CA SER A 41 1.98 -7.07 7.04
C SER A 41 0.93 -6.26 7.78
N VAL A 42 0.16 -5.48 7.00
CA VAL A 42 -0.92 -4.64 7.53
C VAL A 42 -2.24 -5.21 7.04
N PHE A 43 -3.11 -5.57 7.98
CA PHE A 43 -4.45 -6.07 7.66
C PHE A 43 -5.48 -5.02 8.01
N ILE A 44 -6.23 -4.57 7.01
CA ILE A 44 -7.31 -3.60 7.20
C ILE A 44 -8.63 -4.29 6.83
N ARG A 45 -9.41 -4.61 7.85
CA ARG A 45 -10.66 -5.34 7.67
C ARG A 45 -11.61 -4.61 6.73
N GLY A 46 -12.15 -5.34 5.76
CA GLY A 46 -13.12 -4.80 4.81
C GLY A 46 -12.50 -3.96 3.71
N PHE A 47 -11.19 -3.80 3.70
CA PHE A 47 -10.48 -3.01 2.70
C PHE A 47 -9.44 -3.86 1.96
N ALA A 48 -8.31 -4.10 2.60
CA ALA A 48 -7.21 -4.79 1.95
C ALA A 48 -6.21 -5.29 2.98
N THR A 49 -5.37 -6.24 2.56
CA THR A 49 -4.17 -6.64 3.28
C THR A 49 -2.97 -6.18 2.49
N ILE A 50 -2.06 -5.46 3.13
CA ILE A 50 -0.81 -5.06 2.53
C ILE A 50 0.25 -6.01 3.07
N LYS A 51 0.66 -6.98 2.24
CA LYS A 51 1.61 -8.00 2.65
C LYS A 51 3.03 -7.51 2.44
N ALA A 52 3.82 -7.55 3.50
CA ALA A 52 5.25 -7.33 3.38
C ALA A 52 5.85 -8.60 2.78
N VAL A 53 6.50 -8.48 1.64
CA VAL A 53 7.10 -9.62 0.94
C VAL A 53 8.54 -9.29 0.58
N THR A 54 9.35 -10.34 0.53
CA THR A 54 10.72 -10.24 0.06
C THR A 54 10.79 -10.99 -1.25
N THR A 55 11.18 -10.29 -2.32
CA THR A 55 11.35 -10.94 -3.61
C THR A 55 12.63 -11.77 -3.58
N ALA A 56 12.55 -12.98 -4.15
CA ALA A 56 13.73 -13.83 -4.24
C ALA A 56 14.78 -13.19 -5.16
N PRO A 57 16.08 -13.44 -4.88
CA PRO A 57 17.12 -13.00 -5.80
C PRO A 57 16.88 -13.60 -7.19
N LYS A 58 17.00 -12.77 -8.21
CA LYS A 58 16.80 -13.18 -9.59
C LYS A 58 18.07 -13.00 -10.37
N LYS A 59 18.30 -13.89 -11.32
CA LYS A 59 19.36 -13.72 -12.31
C LYS A 59 18.73 -13.29 -13.61
N ALA A 60 19.11 -12.14 -14.09
CA ALA A 60 18.68 -11.65 -15.39
C ALA A 60 19.84 -11.80 -16.37
N ARG A 61 19.55 -12.35 -17.54
CA ARG A 61 20.55 -12.50 -18.58
C ARG A 61 20.52 -11.25 -19.47
N ASN A 62 21.65 -10.63 -19.62
CA ASN A 62 21.80 -9.55 -20.58
C ASN A 62 22.12 -10.19 -21.95
N ILE A 63 21.13 -10.26 -22.81
CA ILE A 63 21.24 -10.94 -24.10
C ILE A 63 22.28 -10.26 -24.99
N SER A 64 22.35 -8.95 -24.95
CA SER A 64 23.29 -8.19 -25.81
C SER A 64 24.75 -8.46 -25.48
N LYS A 65 25.06 -8.70 -24.21
CA LYS A 65 26.43 -8.88 -23.75
C LYS A 65 26.74 -10.28 -23.28
N GLY A 66 25.74 -11.15 -23.21
CA GLY A 66 25.90 -12.49 -22.69
C GLY A 66 26.26 -12.56 -21.22
N VAL A 67 26.04 -11.50 -20.48
CA VAL A 67 26.36 -11.41 -19.05
C VAL A 67 25.14 -11.68 -18.19
N THR A 68 25.33 -12.49 -17.16
CA THR A 68 24.27 -12.73 -16.17
C THR A 68 24.38 -11.68 -15.08
N VAL A 69 23.29 -10.94 -14.86
CA VAL A 69 23.21 -9.93 -13.80
C VAL A 69 22.40 -10.49 -12.65
N SER A 70 22.97 -10.42 -11.45
CA SER A 70 22.25 -10.82 -10.24
C SER A 70 21.45 -9.66 -9.73
N ILE A 71 20.14 -9.87 -9.55
CA ILE A 71 19.25 -8.90 -8.94
C ILE A 71 19.08 -9.31 -7.48
N PRO A 72 19.51 -8.50 -6.51
CA PRO A 72 19.39 -8.86 -5.10
C PRO A 72 17.93 -8.94 -4.67
N ALA A 73 17.69 -9.68 -3.60
CA ALA A 73 16.38 -9.72 -2.96
C ALA A 73 15.97 -8.32 -2.53
N LYS A 74 14.71 -7.98 -2.74
CA LYS A 74 14.16 -6.69 -2.33
C LYS A 74 12.97 -6.91 -1.42
N ASN A 75 12.86 -6.05 -0.42
CA ASN A 75 11.68 -5.98 0.40
C ASN A 75 10.67 -5.06 -0.30
N THR A 76 9.48 -5.56 -0.47
CA THR A 76 8.41 -4.83 -1.13
C THR A 76 7.08 -5.18 -0.47
N ALA A 77 5.99 -4.69 -1.00
CA ALA A 77 4.66 -4.97 -0.48
C ALA A 77 3.73 -5.37 -1.61
N LYS A 78 2.81 -6.26 -1.30
CA LYS A 78 1.77 -6.70 -2.22
C LYS A 78 0.42 -6.38 -1.62
N LEU A 79 -0.43 -5.69 -2.37
CA LEU A 79 -1.78 -5.33 -1.93
C LEU A 79 -2.76 -6.39 -2.39
N VAL A 80 -3.52 -6.93 -1.44
CA VAL A 80 -4.59 -7.89 -1.71
C VAL A 80 -5.89 -7.29 -1.21
N LEU A 81 -6.79 -6.95 -2.12
CA LEU A 81 -8.08 -6.36 -1.78
C LEU A 81 -8.96 -7.37 -1.06
N SER A 82 -9.78 -6.88 -0.12
CA SER A 82 -10.77 -7.72 0.53
C SER A 82 -11.83 -8.16 -0.47
N LYS A 83 -12.46 -9.30 -0.18
CA LYS A 83 -13.55 -9.80 -1.01
C LYS A 83 -14.68 -8.78 -1.09
N GLU A 84 -15.04 -8.18 0.02
CA GLU A 84 -16.09 -7.17 0.10
C GLU A 84 -15.80 -5.97 -0.79
N LEU A 85 -14.54 -5.49 -0.77
CA LEU A 85 -14.15 -4.38 -1.61
C LEU A 85 -14.18 -4.74 -3.09
N LYS A 86 -13.71 -5.93 -3.44
CA LYS A 86 -13.78 -6.40 -4.83
C LYS A 86 -15.21 -6.47 -5.33
N GLU A 87 -16.13 -6.96 -4.51
CA GLU A 87 -17.55 -7.02 -4.85
C GLU A 87 -18.13 -5.63 -5.08
N ARG A 88 -17.78 -4.67 -4.21
CA ARG A 88 -18.23 -3.28 -4.37
C ARG A 88 -17.69 -2.65 -5.67
N MET A 89 -16.47 -2.96 -6.05
CA MET A 89 -15.87 -2.44 -7.28
C MET A 89 -16.55 -2.98 -8.53
N ASN A 90 -17.18 -4.15 -8.43
CA ASN A 90 -17.85 -4.79 -9.56
C ASN A 90 -19.36 -4.54 -9.59
N LEU A 91 -19.88 -3.80 -8.62
CA LEU A 91 -21.27 -3.37 -8.63
C LEU A 91 -21.42 -2.21 -9.59
N LYS A 92 -22.46 -2.28 -10.42
CA LYS A 92 -22.84 -1.17 -11.28
C LYS A 92 -23.95 -0.39 -10.59
N GLU A 93 -23.69 0.85 -10.34
CA GLU A 93 -24.69 1.74 -9.76
C GLU A 93 -25.27 2.69 -10.81
#